data_c6769e4912becdabd222841c6708889f
#
_entry.id   c6769e4912becdabd222841c6708889f
#
_cell.length_a   1.000
_cell.length_b   1.000
_cell.length_c   1.000
_cell.angle_alpha   90.00
_cell.angle_beta   90.00
_cell.angle_gamma   90.00
#
_symmetry.space_group_name_H-M   'P 1'
#
loop_
_entity.id
_entity.type
_entity.pdbx_description
1 polymer ?
#
loop_
_entity_poly.entity_id
_entity_poly.type
_entity_poly.pdbx_seq_one_letter_code
_entity_poly.pdbx_strand_id
1 'polypeptide(L)'
;MAKLVFDIETSALPPEQFDEVQQEYLFRDAEKIRDATERAARRVEIQRQFNLWPFTAQVVCVAMLNAETQRGQVLFTADDHEEEPGEAGPVEFVPCVDEAELLTAFWDVAKHYDEIATFNGRGFDVPFLYLRSALLNVPISKKNWLGYRFQTEPHCDLAEQFTFYNVSGREGAARRFNLDFYCKAFGIESPKSHGVSGMDVNDLMAAGKFRAIAEYCLRDV
;
A
#
# COMPACT_ATOMS: atom_id res chain seq x y z
N MET A 1 -7.15 6.36 -23.37
CA MET A 1 -5.89 5.65 -23.02
C MET A 1 -6.19 4.74 -21.84
N ALA A 2 -5.61 3.54 -21.82
CA ALA A 2 -5.87 2.61 -20.74
C ALA A 2 -5.34 3.17 -19.42
N LYS A 3 -6.16 3.08 -18.36
CA LYS A 3 -5.84 3.54 -17.01
C LYS A 3 -5.50 2.34 -16.13
N LEU A 4 -4.40 2.42 -15.39
CA LEU A 4 -4.04 1.42 -14.39
C LEU A 4 -4.69 1.78 -13.05
N VAL A 5 -5.48 0.87 -12.51
CA VAL A 5 -5.95 0.92 -11.12
C VAL A 5 -5.01 0.06 -10.30
N PHE A 6 -4.53 0.55 -9.17
CA PHE A 6 -3.69 -0.26 -8.28
C PHE A 6 -3.78 0.17 -6.83
N ASP A 7 -3.42 -0.76 -5.96
CA ASP A 7 -3.27 -0.59 -4.52
C ASP A 7 -2.07 -1.39 -4.03
N ILE A 8 -1.49 -1.02 -2.88
CA ILE A 8 -0.36 -1.72 -2.28
C ILE A 8 -0.65 -2.15 -0.85
N GLU A 9 -0.05 -3.28 -0.46
CA GLU A 9 0.06 -3.67 0.94
C GLU A 9 1.51 -3.61 1.40
N THR A 10 1.69 -3.20 2.65
CA THR A 10 3.00 -2.97 3.25
C THR A 10 3.14 -3.71 4.56
N SER A 11 4.33 -4.23 4.84
CA SER A 11 4.66 -4.90 6.09
C SER A 11 5.83 -4.21 6.79
N ALA A 12 5.70 -4.03 8.11
CA ALA A 12 6.73 -3.42 8.93
C ALA A 12 8.03 -4.24 8.92
N LEU A 13 9.15 -3.56 8.81
CA LEU A 13 10.46 -4.16 9.05
C LEU A 13 10.67 -4.37 10.55
N PRO A 14 11.31 -5.48 10.96
CA PRO A 14 11.61 -5.71 12.36
C PRO A 14 12.55 -4.63 12.92
N PRO A 15 12.32 -4.18 14.17
CA PRO A 15 13.13 -3.10 14.77
C PRO A 15 14.63 -3.39 14.80
N GLU A 16 15.01 -4.65 14.80
CA GLU A 16 16.40 -5.14 14.84
C GLU A 16 17.17 -4.82 13.55
N GLN A 17 16.46 -4.46 12.46
CA GLN A 17 17.10 -4.01 11.22
C GLN A 17 17.60 -2.57 11.29
N PHE A 18 17.20 -1.81 12.31
CA PHE A 18 17.61 -0.43 12.51
C PHE A 18 18.79 -0.37 13.49
N ASP A 19 19.75 0.52 13.21
CA ASP A 19 20.85 0.78 14.13
C ASP A 19 20.37 1.49 15.42
N GLU A 20 21.25 1.62 16.42
CA GLU A 20 20.90 2.20 17.72
C GLU A 20 20.37 3.65 17.59
N VAL A 21 20.95 4.44 16.69
CA VAL A 21 20.55 5.86 16.49
C VAL A 21 19.16 5.93 15.86
N GLN A 22 18.90 5.07 14.89
CA GLN A 22 17.60 4.96 14.25
C GLN A 22 16.53 4.48 15.24
N GLN A 23 16.83 3.47 16.06
CA GLN A 23 15.91 2.99 17.10
C GLN A 23 15.63 4.05 18.16
N GLU A 24 16.65 4.77 18.62
CA GLU A 24 16.47 5.90 19.54
C GLU A 24 15.53 6.96 18.95
N TYR A 25 15.74 7.31 17.68
CA TYR A 25 14.87 8.26 16.98
C TYR A 25 13.42 7.78 16.86
N LEU A 26 13.21 6.52 16.46
CA LEU A 26 11.90 5.93 16.25
C LEU A 26 11.10 5.82 17.55
N PHE A 27 11.75 5.43 18.65
CA PHE A 27 11.10 5.20 19.94
C PHE A 27 11.21 6.36 20.93
N ARG A 28 11.78 7.50 20.53
CA ARG A 28 12.03 8.66 21.39
C ARG A 28 10.83 9.12 22.23
N ASP A 29 9.61 8.96 21.71
CA ASP A 29 8.41 9.38 22.44
C ASP A 29 7.99 8.35 23.50
N ALA A 30 8.28 7.07 23.30
CA ALA A 30 8.12 6.06 24.30
C ALA A 30 9.13 6.21 25.45
N GLU A 31 10.39 6.56 25.12
CA GLU A 31 11.46 6.71 26.13
C GLU A 31 11.25 7.88 27.11
N LYS A 32 10.37 8.82 26.79
CA LYS A 32 9.96 9.90 27.72
C LYS A 32 9.04 9.40 28.84
N ILE A 33 8.44 8.19 28.70
CA ILE A 33 7.50 7.64 29.64
C ILE A 33 8.27 6.97 30.79
N ARG A 34 7.99 7.36 32.04
CA ARG A 34 8.71 6.86 33.21
C ARG A 34 8.29 5.44 33.60
N ASP A 35 7.00 5.17 33.55
CA ASP A 35 6.47 3.84 33.84
C ASP A 35 6.89 2.82 32.78
N ALA A 36 7.47 1.70 33.23
CA ALA A 36 8.02 0.68 32.32
C ALA A 36 6.95 -0.03 31.50
N THR A 37 5.77 -0.23 32.08
CA THR A 37 4.65 -0.93 31.41
C THR A 37 4.03 -0.04 30.34
N GLU A 38 3.78 1.23 30.66
CA GLU A 38 3.26 2.22 29.72
C GLU A 38 4.27 2.46 28.59
N ARG A 39 5.57 2.56 28.90
CA ARG A 39 6.63 2.69 27.90
C ARG A 39 6.64 1.51 26.93
N ALA A 40 6.57 0.29 27.45
CA ALA A 40 6.51 -0.92 26.62
C ALA A 40 5.27 -0.92 25.71
N ALA A 41 4.10 -0.58 26.23
CA ALA A 41 2.87 -0.46 25.46
C ALA A 41 3.02 0.59 24.35
N ARG A 42 3.62 1.75 24.65
CA ARG A 42 3.85 2.81 23.65
C ARG A 42 4.83 2.40 22.56
N ARG A 43 5.87 1.64 22.88
CA ARG A 43 6.77 1.06 21.87
C ARG A 43 6.02 0.15 20.89
N VAL A 44 5.14 -0.70 21.39
CA VAL A 44 4.29 -1.57 20.56
C VAL A 44 3.38 -0.74 19.63
N GLU A 45 2.77 0.34 20.14
CA GLU A 45 1.96 1.24 19.31
C GLU A 45 2.77 1.91 18.19
N ILE A 46 3.97 2.39 18.52
CA ILE A 46 4.88 2.99 17.53
C ILE A 46 5.27 1.95 16.47
N GLN A 47 5.61 0.76 16.88
CA GLN A 47 6.00 -0.33 15.98
C GLN A 47 4.87 -0.74 15.03
N ARG A 48 3.61 -0.72 15.49
CA ARG A 48 2.44 -0.97 14.64
C ARG A 48 2.28 0.06 13.52
N GLN A 49 2.86 1.26 13.67
CA GLN A 49 2.82 2.31 12.64
C GLN A 49 3.96 2.20 11.63
N PHE A 50 4.93 1.31 11.85
CA PHE A 50 6.08 1.17 10.95
C PHE A 50 5.65 0.86 9.51
N ASN A 51 4.57 0.09 9.32
CA ASN A 51 4.03 -0.22 8.00
C ASN A 51 3.49 1.01 7.23
N LEU A 52 3.37 2.17 7.87
CA LEU A 52 2.89 3.39 7.22
C LEU A 52 4.01 4.19 6.54
N TRP A 53 5.27 3.84 6.74
CA TRP A 53 6.39 4.64 6.22
C TRP A 53 7.39 3.80 5.42
N PRO A 54 7.79 4.26 4.23
CA PRO A 54 8.66 3.49 3.33
C PRO A 54 10.08 3.25 3.86
N PHE A 55 10.49 3.97 4.93
CA PHE A 55 11.80 3.75 5.58
C PHE A 55 11.74 2.74 6.72
N THR A 56 10.56 2.34 7.16
CA THR A 56 10.37 1.38 8.25
C THR A 56 9.54 0.17 7.82
N ALA A 57 9.15 0.10 6.55
CA ALA A 57 8.39 -1.00 5.99
C ALA A 57 8.85 -1.35 4.57
N GLN A 58 8.34 -2.44 4.06
CA GLN A 58 8.52 -2.93 2.69
C GLN A 58 7.16 -3.11 2.01
N VAL A 59 7.13 -3.05 0.69
CA VAL A 59 5.97 -3.42 -0.12
C VAL A 59 5.93 -4.95 -0.21
N VAL A 60 4.81 -5.55 0.20
CA VAL A 60 4.65 -7.01 0.18
C VAL A 60 3.61 -7.47 -0.84
N CYS A 61 2.78 -6.56 -1.33
CA CYS A 61 1.81 -6.85 -2.37
C CYS A 61 1.50 -5.61 -3.19
N VAL A 62 1.26 -5.79 -4.49
CA VAL A 62 0.68 -4.79 -5.39
C VAL A 62 -0.38 -5.46 -6.25
N ALA A 63 -1.62 -5.04 -6.12
CA ALA A 63 -2.69 -5.44 -7.03
C ALA A 63 -2.84 -4.40 -8.14
N MET A 64 -2.96 -4.86 -9.38
CA MET A 64 -3.03 -4.01 -10.57
C MET A 64 -4.12 -4.48 -11.53
N LEU A 65 -5.03 -3.58 -11.92
CA LEU A 65 -6.03 -3.86 -12.93
C LEU A 65 -6.03 -2.78 -14.02
N ASN A 66 -6.27 -3.21 -15.24
CA ASN A 66 -6.65 -2.31 -16.33
C ASN A 66 -8.13 -1.92 -16.16
N ALA A 67 -8.40 -0.64 -16.00
CA ALA A 67 -9.75 -0.12 -15.71
C ALA A 67 -10.80 -0.47 -16.78
N GLU A 68 -10.39 -0.67 -18.05
CA GLU A 68 -11.30 -0.95 -19.15
C GLU A 68 -11.59 -2.46 -19.30
N THR A 69 -10.53 -3.29 -19.17
CA THR A 69 -10.64 -4.73 -19.41
C THR A 69 -10.88 -5.53 -18.15
N GLN A 70 -10.66 -4.95 -16.99
CA GLN A 70 -10.66 -5.62 -15.67
C GLN A 70 -9.70 -6.82 -15.60
N ARG A 71 -8.69 -6.84 -16.47
CA ARG A 71 -7.62 -7.82 -16.44
C ARG A 71 -6.41 -7.24 -15.73
N GLY A 72 -5.68 -8.09 -15.03
CA GLY A 72 -4.50 -7.61 -14.31
C GLY A 72 -3.69 -8.68 -13.64
N GLN A 73 -2.87 -8.24 -12.70
CA GLN A 73 -1.97 -9.08 -11.93
C GLN A 73 -1.96 -8.64 -10.47
N VAL A 74 -1.73 -9.58 -9.59
CA VAL A 74 -1.38 -9.33 -8.18
C VAL A 74 0.02 -9.88 -7.97
N LEU A 75 0.97 -8.97 -7.76
CA LEU A 75 2.34 -9.29 -7.40
C LEU A 75 2.42 -9.35 -5.86
N PHE A 76 3.01 -10.38 -5.30
CA PHE A 76 3.15 -10.51 -3.86
C PHE A 76 4.43 -11.24 -3.48
N THR A 77 5.04 -10.86 -2.37
CA THR A 77 6.22 -11.56 -1.87
C THR A 77 5.81 -12.86 -1.21
N ALA A 78 6.49 -13.95 -1.56
CA ALA A 78 6.29 -15.27 -0.95
C ALA A 78 7.65 -15.93 -0.74
N ASP A 79 7.77 -16.74 0.31
CA ASP A 79 8.97 -17.53 0.54
C ASP A 79 9.16 -18.54 -0.61
N ASP A 80 10.42 -18.83 -0.92
CA ASP A 80 10.81 -19.71 -2.02
C ASP A 80 9.99 -21.01 -2.02
N HIS A 81 9.25 -21.25 -3.11
CA HIS A 81 8.71 -22.54 -3.56
C HIS A 81 7.36 -23.02 -3.04
N GLU A 82 6.61 -22.27 -2.23
CA GLU A 82 5.33 -22.77 -1.71
C GLU A 82 4.08 -22.22 -2.43
N GLU A 83 4.22 -21.10 -3.15
CA GLU A 83 3.08 -20.47 -3.85
C GLU A 83 3.23 -20.62 -5.36
N GLU A 84 2.42 -21.48 -5.96
CA GLU A 84 2.32 -21.58 -7.41
C GLU A 84 1.57 -20.37 -8.00
N PRO A 85 1.99 -19.87 -9.18
CA PRO A 85 1.19 -18.90 -9.92
C PRO A 85 -0.22 -19.41 -10.12
N GLY A 86 -1.19 -18.54 -9.93
CA GLY A 86 -2.60 -18.92 -10.02
C GLY A 86 -3.43 -17.83 -10.67
N GLU A 87 -4.69 -18.16 -10.94
CA GLU A 87 -5.65 -17.23 -11.53
C GLU A 87 -6.90 -17.09 -10.64
N ALA A 88 -7.45 -15.87 -10.61
CA ALA A 88 -8.79 -15.61 -10.12
C ALA A 88 -9.56 -14.89 -11.24
N GLY A 89 -10.18 -15.65 -12.12
CA GLY A 89 -10.84 -15.12 -13.31
C GLY A 89 -9.84 -14.41 -14.24
N PRO A 90 -10.00 -13.09 -14.51
CA PRO A 90 -9.14 -12.34 -15.41
C PRO A 90 -7.82 -11.86 -14.75
N VAL A 91 -7.56 -12.24 -13.48
CA VAL A 91 -6.43 -11.76 -12.69
C VAL A 91 -5.45 -12.89 -12.41
N GLU A 92 -4.18 -12.65 -12.74
CA GLU A 92 -3.07 -13.54 -12.47
C GLU A 92 -2.43 -13.19 -11.12
N PHE A 93 -2.13 -14.19 -10.29
CA PHE A 93 -1.37 -14.05 -9.06
C PHE A 93 0.07 -14.50 -9.29
N VAL A 94 1.01 -13.60 -9.06
CA VAL A 94 2.43 -13.80 -9.37
C VAL A 94 3.25 -13.66 -8.09
N PRO A 95 3.76 -14.77 -7.53
CA PRO A 95 4.67 -14.71 -6.40
C PRO A 95 6.03 -14.14 -6.83
N CYS A 96 6.62 -13.33 -5.97
CA CYS A 96 7.95 -12.74 -6.13
C CYS A 96 8.81 -13.16 -4.93
N VAL A 97 10.09 -13.46 -5.15
CA VAL A 97 11.00 -13.91 -4.09
C VAL A 97 11.34 -12.80 -3.09
N ASP A 98 11.31 -11.55 -3.54
CA ASP A 98 11.57 -10.39 -2.68
C ASP A 98 10.90 -9.11 -3.19
N GLU A 99 11.03 -8.04 -2.41
CA GLU A 99 10.48 -6.73 -2.75
C GLU A 99 11.11 -6.12 -4.01
N ALA A 100 12.39 -6.38 -4.29
CA ALA A 100 13.06 -5.81 -5.46
C ALA A 100 12.54 -6.43 -6.76
N GLU A 101 12.29 -7.74 -6.77
CA GLU A 101 11.62 -8.42 -7.88
C GLU A 101 10.18 -7.91 -8.07
N LEU A 102 9.40 -7.82 -6.98
CA LEU A 102 8.04 -7.29 -6.99
C LEU A 102 7.99 -5.88 -7.60
N LEU A 103 8.85 -4.97 -7.13
CA LEU A 103 8.92 -3.60 -7.66
C LEU A 103 9.37 -3.57 -9.12
N THR A 104 10.31 -4.42 -9.51
CA THR A 104 10.75 -4.54 -10.91
C THR A 104 9.60 -4.97 -11.81
N ALA A 105 8.87 -6.02 -11.42
CA ALA A 105 7.70 -6.50 -12.14
C ALA A 105 6.58 -5.44 -12.20
N PHE A 106 6.34 -4.72 -11.10
CA PHE A 106 5.40 -3.61 -11.07
C PHE A 106 5.75 -2.53 -12.10
N TRP A 107 7.00 -2.05 -12.13
CA TRP A 107 7.43 -1.01 -13.06
C TRP A 107 7.42 -1.48 -14.52
N ASP A 108 7.61 -2.78 -14.76
CA ASP A 108 7.48 -3.37 -16.09
C ASP A 108 6.05 -3.37 -16.62
N VAL A 109 5.05 -3.53 -15.77
CA VAL A 109 3.64 -3.35 -16.13
C VAL A 109 3.32 -1.86 -16.25
N ALA A 110 3.69 -1.07 -15.27
CA ALA A 110 3.38 0.34 -15.12
C ALA A 110 3.85 1.20 -16.32
N LYS A 111 4.98 0.84 -16.96
CA LYS A 111 5.51 1.56 -18.13
C LYS A 111 4.54 1.68 -19.30
N HIS A 112 3.56 0.79 -19.39
CA HIS A 112 2.57 0.74 -20.46
C HIS A 112 1.35 1.61 -20.22
N TYR A 113 1.25 2.27 -19.05
CA TYR A 113 0.11 3.12 -18.67
C TYR A 113 0.57 4.55 -18.44
N ASP A 114 -0.13 5.50 -19.05
CA ASP A 114 0.13 6.94 -18.85
C ASP A 114 -0.73 7.53 -17.74
N GLU A 115 -1.87 6.89 -17.45
CA GLU A 115 -2.81 7.31 -16.41
C GLU A 115 -2.99 6.23 -15.36
N ILE A 116 -3.17 6.67 -14.11
CA ILE A 116 -3.47 5.79 -12.97
C ILE A 116 -4.68 6.27 -12.19
N ALA A 117 -5.33 5.34 -11.51
CA ALA A 117 -6.33 5.64 -10.48
C ALA A 117 -6.01 4.86 -9.21
N THR A 118 -6.18 5.50 -8.06
CA THR A 118 -5.95 4.92 -6.74
C THR A 118 -6.94 5.49 -5.73
N PHE A 119 -6.96 4.92 -4.53
CA PHE A 119 -7.62 5.54 -3.39
C PHE A 119 -6.59 5.99 -2.36
N ASN A 120 -6.34 7.30 -2.25
CA ASN A 120 -5.29 7.91 -1.42
C ASN A 120 -3.84 7.63 -1.89
N GLY A 121 -3.65 7.13 -3.09
CA GLY A 121 -2.34 6.74 -3.57
C GLY A 121 -1.38 7.89 -3.80
N ARG A 122 -1.87 9.11 -3.95
CA ARG A 122 -1.02 10.30 -4.00
C ARG A 122 -0.34 10.57 -2.65
N GLY A 123 -1.03 10.22 -1.55
CA GLY A 123 -0.52 10.36 -0.20
C GLY A 123 0.23 9.13 0.34
N PHE A 124 0.06 7.97 -0.29
CA PHE A 124 0.61 6.72 0.22
C PHE A 124 1.30 5.89 -0.86
N ASP A 125 0.56 5.25 -1.75
CA ASP A 125 1.06 4.22 -2.68
C ASP A 125 2.19 4.72 -3.57
N VAL A 126 1.99 5.84 -4.27
CA VAL A 126 2.98 6.34 -5.23
C VAL A 126 4.27 6.82 -4.55
N PRO A 127 4.23 7.63 -3.46
CA PRO A 127 5.43 7.95 -2.70
C PRO A 127 6.13 6.72 -2.12
N PHE A 128 5.36 5.72 -1.65
CA PHE A 128 5.89 4.49 -1.10
C PHE A 128 6.67 3.71 -2.15
N LEU A 129 6.07 3.45 -3.31
CA LEU A 129 6.71 2.77 -4.45
C LEU A 129 7.97 3.51 -4.92
N TYR A 130 7.93 4.84 -5.01
CA TYR A 130 9.08 5.64 -5.41
C TYR A 130 10.25 5.53 -4.42
N LEU A 131 9.97 5.67 -3.13
CA LEU A 131 11.01 5.65 -2.10
C LEU A 131 11.59 4.25 -1.90
N ARG A 132 10.76 3.21 -1.92
CA ARG A 132 11.24 1.82 -1.84
C ARG A 132 12.07 1.45 -3.07
N SER A 133 11.61 1.82 -4.27
CA SER A 133 12.40 1.61 -5.50
C SER A 133 13.76 2.31 -5.44
N ALA A 134 13.80 3.55 -4.91
CA ALA A 134 15.06 4.27 -4.74
C ALA A 134 16.00 3.60 -3.72
N LEU A 135 15.45 3.12 -2.58
CA LEU A 135 16.23 2.40 -1.55
C LEU A 135 16.83 1.09 -2.08
N LEU A 136 16.10 0.38 -2.94
CA LEU A 136 16.49 -0.91 -3.50
C LEU A 136 17.21 -0.79 -4.86
N ASN A 137 17.44 0.43 -5.35
CA ASN A 137 18.02 0.72 -6.67
C ASN A 137 17.23 0.10 -7.83
N VAL A 138 15.91 -0.03 -7.69
CA VAL A 138 15.02 -0.50 -8.75
C VAL A 138 14.70 0.66 -9.70
N PRO A 139 14.86 0.50 -11.02
CA PRO A 139 14.56 1.56 -11.99
C PRO A 139 13.07 1.93 -12.03
N ILE A 140 12.76 3.22 -11.89
CA ILE A 140 11.40 3.74 -11.93
C ILE A 140 11.04 4.12 -13.37
N SER A 141 10.05 3.45 -13.96
CA SER A 141 9.61 3.70 -15.34
C SER A 141 8.71 4.93 -15.49
N LYS A 142 7.99 5.35 -14.45
CA LYS A 142 7.03 6.47 -14.44
C LYS A 142 7.33 7.45 -13.31
N LYS A 143 8.03 8.55 -13.61
CA LYS A 143 8.56 9.49 -12.61
C LYS A 143 7.60 10.63 -12.25
N ASN A 144 6.49 10.81 -12.97
CA ASN A 144 5.59 11.96 -12.84
C ASN A 144 4.17 11.62 -12.39
N TRP A 145 3.94 10.43 -11.84
CA TRP A 145 2.61 10.00 -11.42
C TRP A 145 2.00 10.83 -10.28
N LEU A 146 2.81 11.53 -9.49
CA LEU A 146 2.24 12.46 -8.51
C LEU A 146 1.53 13.63 -9.20
N GLY A 147 2.04 14.07 -10.37
CA GLY A 147 1.44 15.11 -11.17
C GLY A 147 1.18 16.42 -10.43
N TYR A 148 0.28 17.23 -10.95
CA TYR A 148 -0.21 18.42 -10.26
C TYR A 148 -1.45 18.07 -9.42
N ARG A 149 -1.47 18.46 -8.15
CA ARG A 149 -2.45 18.03 -7.15
C ARG A 149 -3.91 18.20 -7.57
N PHE A 150 -4.24 19.28 -8.26
CA PHE A 150 -5.63 19.60 -8.62
C PHE A 150 -6.02 19.10 -10.02
N GLN A 151 -5.32 18.11 -10.55
CA GLN A 151 -5.60 17.48 -11.83
C GLN A 151 -5.81 15.98 -11.64
N THR A 152 -6.67 15.41 -12.49
CA THR A 152 -6.95 13.96 -12.52
C THR A 152 -5.97 13.18 -13.40
N GLU A 153 -5.16 13.87 -14.16
CA GLU A 153 -4.14 13.30 -15.02
C GLU A 153 -2.75 13.79 -14.60
N PRO A 154 -1.78 12.91 -14.57
CA PRO A 154 -1.80 11.47 -14.87
C PRO A 154 -2.37 10.61 -13.74
N HIS A 155 -2.76 11.18 -12.60
CA HIS A 155 -3.18 10.45 -11.40
C HIS A 155 -4.55 10.93 -10.90
N CYS A 156 -5.56 10.08 -11.05
CA CYS A 156 -6.87 10.24 -10.43
C CYS A 156 -6.87 9.60 -9.04
N ASP A 157 -6.67 10.39 -7.99
CA ASP A 157 -6.80 9.93 -6.60
C ASP A 157 -8.24 10.12 -6.13
N LEU A 158 -8.97 9.02 -5.96
CA LEU A 158 -10.40 9.06 -5.61
C LEU A 158 -10.65 9.69 -4.24
N ALA A 159 -9.74 9.53 -3.28
CA ALA A 159 -9.91 10.17 -1.97
C ALA A 159 -9.83 11.70 -2.08
N GLU A 160 -9.00 12.22 -2.98
CA GLU A 160 -8.95 13.65 -3.29
C GLU A 160 -10.18 14.13 -4.08
N GLN A 161 -10.66 13.32 -5.04
CA GLN A 161 -11.87 13.64 -5.81
C GLN A 161 -13.09 13.75 -4.90
N PHE A 162 -13.33 12.78 -4.02
CA PHE A 162 -14.46 12.78 -3.10
C PHE A 162 -14.40 13.91 -2.05
N THR A 163 -13.22 14.43 -1.78
CA THR A 163 -13.04 15.57 -0.88
C THR A 163 -12.88 16.91 -1.61
N PHE A 164 -13.04 16.92 -2.94
CA PHE A 164 -12.79 18.12 -3.74
C PHE A 164 -11.43 18.75 -3.43
N TYR A 165 -10.40 17.88 -3.31
CA TYR A 165 -9.03 18.26 -2.91
C TYR A 165 -8.92 18.95 -1.53
N ASN A 166 -9.94 18.81 -0.71
CA ASN A 166 -10.02 19.42 0.62
C ASN A 166 -9.79 20.94 0.61
N VAL A 167 -10.27 21.64 -0.41
CA VAL A 167 -10.07 23.08 -0.61
C VAL A 167 -10.63 23.89 0.56
N SER A 168 -11.71 23.43 1.19
CA SER A 168 -12.38 24.10 2.30
C SER A 168 -11.83 23.72 3.69
N GLY A 169 -10.76 22.93 3.76
CA GLY A 169 -10.22 22.45 5.03
C GLY A 169 -11.07 21.35 5.68
N ARG A 170 -11.08 21.29 7.02
CA ARG A 170 -11.83 20.25 7.76
C ARG A 170 -13.31 20.54 7.92
N GLU A 171 -13.75 21.75 7.62
CA GLU A 171 -15.13 22.19 7.76
C GLU A 171 -15.87 22.07 6.42
N GLY A 172 -17.16 21.73 6.48
CA GLY A 172 -18.04 21.61 5.31
C GLY A 172 -18.34 20.19 4.88
N ALA A 173 -18.92 20.04 3.68
CA ALA A 173 -19.43 18.76 3.16
C ALA A 173 -18.32 17.78 2.70
N ALA A 174 -17.10 18.28 2.48
CA ALA A 174 -16.00 17.52 1.90
C ALA A 174 -15.18 16.73 2.95
N ARG A 175 -15.86 16.04 3.86
CA ARG A 175 -15.19 15.16 4.84
C ARG A 175 -14.63 13.93 4.15
N ARG A 176 -13.38 13.60 4.47
CA ARG A 176 -12.75 12.36 4.02
C ARG A 176 -13.21 11.17 4.84
N PHE A 177 -13.61 10.11 4.16
CA PHE A 177 -13.89 8.79 4.72
C PHE A 177 -12.91 7.76 4.15
N ASN A 178 -12.92 6.55 4.67
CA ASN A 178 -12.16 5.43 4.11
C ASN A 178 -12.91 4.79 2.92
N LEU A 179 -12.20 3.94 2.17
CA LEU A 179 -12.74 3.27 0.99
C LEU A 179 -14.00 2.44 1.32
N ASP A 180 -13.98 1.68 2.42
CA ASP A 180 -15.13 0.88 2.88
C ASP A 180 -16.41 1.73 3.03
N PHE A 181 -16.28 2.93 3.62
CA PHE A 181 -17.43 3.82 3.78
C PHE A 181 -17.99 4.29 2.44
N TYR A 182 -17.10 4.67 1.51
CA TYR A 182 -17.53 5.09 0.17
C TYR A 182 -18.16 3.93 -0.60
N CYS A 183 -17.57 2.74 -0.61
CA CYS A 183 -18.13 1.58 -1.27
C CYS A 183 -19.56 1.31 -0.78
N LYS A 184 -19.78 1.25 0.53
CA LYS A 184 -21.11 1.06 1.12
C LYS A 184 -22.09 2.16 0.74
N ALA A 185 -21.64 3.42 0.72
CA ALA A 185 -22.50 4.56 0.37
C ALA A 185 -22.95 4.50 -1.10
N PHE A 186 -22.12 3.97 -2.00
CA PHE A 186 -22.43 3.77 -3.41
C PHE A 186 -23.05 2.42 -3.73
N GLY A 187 -23.31 1.56 -2.75
CA GLY A 187 -23.86 0.22 -2.95
C GLY A 187 -22.89 -0.76 -3.59
N ILE A 188 -21.59 -0.50 -3.48
CA ILE A 188 -20.51 -1.37 -3.94
C ILE A 188 -20.11 -2.31 -2.79
N GLU A 189 -19.79 -3.57 -3.10
CA GLU A 189 -19.30 -4.51 -2.11
C GLU A 189 -17.99 -3.99 -1.47
N SER A 190 -17.95 -4.01 -0.14
CA SER A 190 -16.79 -3.47 0.58
C SER A 190 -15.65 -4.48 0.60
N PRO A 191 -14.39 -4.05 0.36
CA PRO A 191 -13.21 -4.92 0.51
C PRO A 191 -13.09 -5.53 1.91
N LYS A 192 -13.61 -4.85 2.94
CA LYS A 192 -13.56 -5.30 4.35
C LYS A 192 -14.66 -6.30 4.74
N SER A 193 -15.56 -6.68 3.84
CA SER A 193 -16.62 -7.65 4.13
C SER A 193 -16.10 -9.04 4.53
N HIS A 194 -14.82 -9.34 4.29
CA HIS A 194 -14.18 -10.63 4.55
C HIS A 194 -13.23 -10.64 5.75
N GLY A 195 -13.25 -9.61 6.60
CA GLY A 195 -12.61 -9.62 7.93
C GLY A 195 -11.10 -9.39 7.98
N VAL A 196 -10.44 -9.09 6.87
CA VAL A 196 -9.01 -8.70 6.82
C VAL A 196 -8.90 -7.18 6.72
N SER A 197 -7.90 -6.60 7.36
CA SER A 197 -7.57 -5.18 7.29
C SER A 197 -6.07 -4.98 7.09
N GLY A 198 -5.64 -3.81 6.62
CA GLY A 198 -4.21 -3.48 6.48
C GLY A 198 -3.41 -3.60 7.78
N MET A 199 -4.07 -3.58 8.95
CA MET A 199 -3.40 -3.83 10.25
C MET A 199 -3.04 -5.30 10.45
N ASP A 200 -3.69 -6.22 9.74
CA ASP A 200 -3.47 -7.66 9.87
C ASP A 200 -2.35 -8.16 8.95
N VAL A 201 -1.85 -7.31 8.03
CA VAL A 201 -0.83 -7.68 7.05
C VAL A 201 0.45 -8.20 7.71
N ASN A 202 0.92 -7.54 8.79
CA ASN A 202 2.10 -7.99 9.52
C ASN A 202 1.92 -9.39 10.11
N ASP A 203 0.75 -9.67 10.68
CA ASP A 203 0.45 -10.96 11.29
C ASP A 203 0.28 -12.05 10.22
N LEU A 204 -0.30 -11.71 9.06
CA LEU A 204 -0.42 -12.60 7.91
C LEU A 204 0.95 -12.93 7.30
N MET A 205 1.84 -11.93 7.17
CA MET A 205 3.23 -12.13 6.74
C MET A 205 3.97 -13.07 7.69
N ALA A 206 3.91 -12.81 8.99
CA ALA A 206 4.53 -13.66 10.00
C ALA A 206 3.98 -15.11 10.03
N ALA A 207 2.73 -15.29 9.60
CA ALA A 207 2.07 -16.59 9.52
C ALA A 207 2.27 -17.29 8.15
N GLY A 208 3.04 -16.70 7.21
CA GLY A 208 3.24 -17.26 5.86
C GLY A 208 1.97 -17.26 4.99
N LYS A 209 1.00 -16.40 5.29
CA LYS A 209 -0.27 -16.33 4.57
C LYS A 209 -0.24 -15.33 3.42
N PHE A 210 0.74 -15.43 2.56
CA PHE A 210 1.03 -14.47 1.48
C PHE A 210 -0.14 -14.34 0.50
N ARG A 211 -0.74 -15.46 0.10
CA ARG A 211 -1.90 -15.49 -0.79
C ARG A 211 -3.11 -14.74 -0.22
N ALA A 212 -3.34 -14.83 1.08
CA ALA A 212 -4.44 -14.12 1.72
C ALA A 212 -4.24 -12.58 1.68
N ILE A 213 -2.99 -12.10 1.77
CA ILE A 213 -2.64 -10.69 1.58
C ILE A 213 -2.92 -10.27 0.13
N ALA A 214 -2.51 -11.09 -0.84
CA ALA A 214 -2.72 -10.82 -2.26
C ALA A 214 -4.21 -10.74 -2.61
N GLU A 215 -5.04 -11.64 -2.08
CA GLU A 215 -6.49 -11.62 -2.27
C GLU A 215 -7.16 -10.43 -1.56
N TYR A 216 -6.62 -9.99 -0.43
CA TYR A 216 -7.08 -8.78 0.25
C TYR A 216 -6.75 -7.53 -0.58
N CYS A 217 -5.50 -7.37 -1.03
CA CYS A 217 -5.06 -6.25 -1.86
C CYS A 217 -5.87 -6.15 -3.17
N LEU A 218 -6.19 -7.29 -3.80
CA LEU A 218 -7.03 -7.31 -5.01
C LEU A 218 -8.44 -6.75 -4.78
N ARG A 219 -8.99 -6.90 -3.58
CA ARG A 219 -10.33 -6.37 -3.27
C ARG A 219 -10.38 -4.86 -3.12
N ASP A 220 -9.24 -4.21 -2.86
CA ASP A 220 -9.13 -2.75 -2.75
C ASP A 220 -8.98 -2.08 -4.13
N VAL A 221 -8.83 -2.87 -5.22
CA VAL A 221 -8.73 -2.45 -6.62
C VAL A 221 -10.00 -2.77 -7.41
#